data_5cb76e94b199dcb5280cde80a74f0bc6
#
_entry.id   5cb76e94b199dcb5280cde80a74f0bc6
#
_cell.length_a   1.000
_cell.length_b   1.000
_cell.length_c   1.000
_cell.angle_alpha   90.00
_cell.angle_beta   90.00
_cell.angle_gamma   90.00
#
_symmetry.space_group_name_H-M   'P 1'
#
loop_
_entity.id
_entity.type
_entity.pdbx_description
1 polymer ?
#
loop_
_entity_poly.entity_id
_entity_poly.type
_entity_poly.pdbx_seq_one_letter_code
_entity_poly.pdbx_strand_id
1 'polypeptide(L)'
;SPSSRSDMKARGLTMGEGASFHFDIDFAEGGGKAENFPFSLWTKLLRRVVAEEAGALLSRSPGQGVLALREAIAAHLLRFRGLAVAPEQIVVGAGTEYLYGLLVQFFGRSRRFCVENPGYGRIKRIYESCGAQCLLAGLDDAGVVPGELVRQGAEIVHISPSHHYPTGLIMPISRRYELLGWTTKNTGRFIIKDDYDSEFRLTGRPIPTLMGIDA
;
A
#
# COMPACT_ATOMS: atom_id res chain seq x y z
N SER A 1 11.31 58.90 8.76
CA SER A 1 11.69 58.14 9.93
C SER A 1 11.75 56.67 9.56
N PRO A 2 12.83 55.97 9.88
CA PRO A 2 13.17 54.73 9.24
C PRO A 2 12.52 53.49 9.89
N SER A 3 12.19 52.58 9.02
CA SER A 3 11.74 51.20 9.24
C SER A 3 12.71 50.41 10.12
N SER A 4 12.20 49.78 11.15
CA SER A 4 12.84 48.63 11.80
C SER A 4 12.41 47.35 11.15
N ARG A 5 13.22 46.79 10.24
CA ARG A 5 13.18 45.39 9.89
C ARG A 5 13.77 44.62 11.07
N SER A 6 12.91 44.00 11.88
CA SER A 6 13.35 43.06 12.89
C SER A 6 13.82 41.78 12.22
N ASP A 7 15.08 41.46 12.40
CA ASP A 7 15.71 40.21 12.05
C ASP A 7 15.02 39.04 12.76
N MET A 8 14.15 38.35 12.08
CA MET A 8 13.79 37.01 12.45
C MET A 8 14.95 36.09 12.07
N LYS A 9 15.89 35.90 12.97
CA LYS A 9 16.83 34.76 12.91
C LYS A 9 16.01 33.48 12.93
N ALA A 10 15.93 32.82 11.79
CA ALA A 10 15.51 31.45 11.72
C ALA A 10 16.41 30.64 12.68
N ARG A 11 15.88 30.18 13.79
CA ARG A 11 16.55 29.15 14.61
C ARG A 11 16.69 27.92 13.74
N GLY A 12 17.90 27.69 13.23
CA GLY A 12 18.26 26.50 12.56
C GLY A 12 18.03 25.33 13.51
N LEU A 13 17.05 24.49 13.21
CA LEU A 13 17.01 23.13 13.68
C LEU A 13 18.19 22.40 13.02
N THR A 14 19.35 22.46 13.65
CA THR A 14 20.41 21.51 13.37
C THR A 14 19.88 20.16 13.83
N MET A 15 19.39 19.36 12.92
CA MET A 15 19.27 17.91 13.10
C MET A 15 20.69 17.47 13.44
N GLY A 16 20.92 17.06 14.67
CA GLY A 16 22.20 16.50 15.09
C GLY A 16 22.54 15.36 14.13
N GLU A 17 23.72 15.39 13.56
CA GLU A 17 24.27 14.25 12.83
C GLU A 17 24.25 13.07 13.80
N GLY A 18 23.27 12.16 13.63
CA GLY A 18 23.20 10.92 14.39
C GLY A 18 24.48 10.16 14.12
N ALA A 19 25.18 9.74 15.17
CA ALA A 19 26.33 8.90 15.04
C ALA A 19 26.00 7.75 14.09
N SER A 20 26.67 7.70 12.95
CA SER A 20 26.51 6.61 11.98
C SER A 20 27.18 5.37 12.59
N PHE A 21 26.36 4.52 13.21
CA PHE A 21 26.82 3.19 13.60
C PHE A 21 26.95 2.36 12.33
N HIS A 22 28.15 1.90 12.06
CA HIS A 22 28.39 0.98 10.96
C HIS A 22 28.08 -0.44 11.46
N PHE A 23 27.05 -1.06 10.89
CA PHE A 23 26.70 -2.45 11.15
C PHE A 23 27.11 -3.30 9.95
N ASP A 24 27.64 -4.50 10.18
CA ASP A 24 27.93 -5.45 9.09
C ASP A 24 26.66 -5.88 8.36
N ILE A 25 25.54 -5.90 9.10
CA ILE A 25 24.20 -6.18 8.57
C ILE A 25 23.25 -5.19 9.24
N ASP A 26 22.63 -4.32 8.43
CA ASP A 26 21.60 -3.37 8.88
C ASP A 26 20.22 -3.78 8.35
N PHE A 27 19.34 -4.23 9.23
CA PHE A 27 17.96 -4.58 8.89
C PHE A 27 17.01 -3.36 8.85
N ALA A 28 17.47 -2.18 9.27
CA ALA A 28 16.69 -0.95 9.22
C ALA A 28 16.82 -0.24 7.86
N GLU A 29 17.89 -0.50 7.11
CA GLU A 29 18.09 0.01 5.76
C GLU A 29 17.23 -0.77 4.75
N GLY A 30 16.05 -0.26 4.42
CA GLY A 30 15.16 -0.83 3.39
C GLY A 30 15.60 -0.56 1.94
N GLY A 31 16.86 -0.20 1.70
CA GLY A 31 17.40 0.12 0.37
C GLY A 31 17.87 -1.12 -0.39
N GLY A 32 17.39 -1.29 -1.63
CA GLY A 32 17.98 -2.28 -2.55
C GLY A 32 19.40 -1.87 -2.95
N LYS A 33 20.32 -2.85 -3.10
CA LYS A 33 21.67 -2.58 -3.62
C LYS A 33 21.58 -2.13 -5.07
N ALA A 34 22.23 -1.02 -5.39
CA ALA A 34 22.25 -0.43 -6.74
C ALA A 34 22.73 -1.43 -7.82
N GLU A 35 23.62 -2.34 -7.44
CA GLU A 35 24.17 -3.41 -8.29
C GLU A 35 23.09 -4.37 -8.82
N ASN A 36 22.01 -4.57 -8.07
CA ASN A 36 20.93 -5.48 -8.43
C ASN A 36 19.87 -4.83 -9.33
N PHE A 37 19.94 -3.51 -9.55
CA PHE A 37 18.97 -2.83 -10.38
C PHE A 37 19.46 -2.72 -11.84
N PRO A 38 18.68 -3.13 -12.84
CA PRO A 38 19.09 -3.14 -14.25
C PRO A 38 19.01 -1.74 -14.87
N PHE A 39 19.86 -0.81 -14.42
CA PHE A 39 19.88 0.60 -14.86
C PHE A 39 20.01 0.76 -16.39
N SER A 40 20.78 -0.09 -17.06
CA SER A 40 20.96 -0.03 -18.51
C SER A 40 19.64 -0.28 -19.26
N LEU A 41 18.89 -1.29 -18.85
CA LEU A 41 17.57 -1.60 -19.40
C LEU A 41 16.57 -0.48 -19.09
N TRP A 42 16.55 -0.02 -17.85
CA TRP A 42 15.67 1.08 -17.43
C TRP A 42 15.91 2.36 -18.21
N THR A 43 17.18 2.75 -18.38
CA THR A 43 17.55 3.93 -19.18
C THR A 43 17.19 3.78 -20.66
N LYS A 44 17.36 2.56 -21.24
CA LYS A 44 16.94 2.28 -22.62
C LYS A 44 15.43 2.45 -22.79
N LEU A 45 14.63 1.92 -21.87
CA LEU A 45 13.17 2.04 -21.89
C LEU A 45 12.74 3.49 -21.73
N LEU A 46 13.34 4.23 -20.79
CA LEU A 46 13.06 5.65 -20.57
C LEU A 46 13.30 6.48 -21.83
N ARG A 47 14.45 6.30 -22.47
CA ARG A 47 14.79 7.00 -23.74
C ARG A 47 13.78 6.70 -24.85
N ARG A 48 13.36 5.44 -24.96
CA ARG A 48 12.37 5.04 -25.95
C ARG A 48 11.04 5.73 -25.71
N VAL A 49 10.51 5.71 -24.48
CA VAL A 49 9.25 6.35 -24.14
C VAL A 49 9.31 7.86 -24.39
N VAL A 50 10.40 8.51 -24.01
CA VAL A 50 10.58 9.96 -24.27
C VAL A 50 10.59 10.26 -25.77
N ALA A 51 11.20 9.40 -26.60
CA ALA A 51 11.25 9.60 -28.03
C ALA A 51 9.92 9.35 -28.74
N GLU A 52 9.17 8.32 -28.30
CA GLU A 52 7.92 7.88 -28.94
C GLU A 52 6.71 8.64 -28.44
N GLU A 53 6.69 9.05 -27.15
CA GLU A 53 5.51 9.57 -26.47
C GLU A 53 5.68 11.02 -25.94
N ALA A 54 6.64 11.77 -26.48
CA ALA A 54 7.00 13.10 -25.97
C ALA A 54 5.78 14.05 -25.79
N GLY A 55 4.85 14.06 -26.75
CA GLY A 55 3.64 14.88 -26.68
C GLY A 55 2.68 14.44 -25.56
N ALA A 56 2.50 13.14 -25.38
CA ALA A 56 1.67 12.58 -24.32
C ALA A 56 2.23 12.85 -22.93
N LEU A 57 3.58 12.79 -22.78
CA LEU A 57 4.26 13.05 -21.52
C LEU A 57 4.10 14.50 -21.01
N LEU A 58 3.89 15.46 -21.93
CA LEU A 58 3.67 16.87 -21.60
C LEU A 58 2.17 17.18 -21.33
N SER A 59 1.30 16.24 -21.60
CA SER A 59 -0.14 16.38 -21.36
C SER A 59 -0.50 16.12 -19.90
N ARG A 60 -1.61 16.72 -19.44
CA ARG A 60 -2.12 16.45 -18.09
C ARG A 60 -2.57 14.99 -17.99
N SER A 61 -2.00 14.25 -17.03
CA SER A 61 -2.41 12.88 -16.75
C SER A 61 -3.85 12.81 -16.24
N PRO A 62 -4.66 11.83 -16.68
CA PRO A 62 -5.95 11.54 -16.07
C PRO A 62 -5.84 11.26 -14.57
N GLY A 63 -6.87 11.58 -13.78
CA GLY A 63 -6.86 11.38 -12.32
C GLY A 63 -6.63 9.94 -11.87
N GLN A 64 -7.00 8.97 -12.70
CA GLN A 64 -6.73 7.53 -12.44
C GLN A 64 -5.35 7.06 -12.94
N GLY A 65 -4.57 7.91 -13.60
CA GLY A 65 -3.35 7.54 -14.28
C GLY A 65 -3.54 7.26 -15.78
N VAL A 66 -2.43 7.21 -16.49
CA VAL A 66 -2.40 7.02 -17.96
C VAL A 66 -3.03 5.68 -18.34
N LEU A 67 -3.89 5.67 -19.36
CA LEU A 67 -4.66 4.48 -19.80
C LEU A 67 -3.72 3.33 -20.17
N ALA A 68 -2.69 3.58 -20.97
CA ALA A 68 -1.73 2.55 -21.38
C ALA A 68 -1.05 1.84 -20.20
N LEU A 69 -0.76 2.56 -19.10
CA LEU A 69 -0.23 1.96 -17.87
C LEU A 69 -1.29 1.10 -17.18
N ARG A 70 -2.53 1.55 -17.09
CA ARG A 70 -3.64 0.79 -16.47
C ARG A 70 -3.96 -0.48 -17.27
N GLU A 71 -3.94 -0.43 -18.60
CA GLU A 71 -4.06 -1.59 -19.48
C GLU A 71 -2.92 -2.59 -19.27
N ALA A 72 -1.68 -2.10 -19.16
CA ALA A 72 -0.52 -2.94 -18.88
C ALA A 72 -0.62 -3.61 -17.49
N ILE A 73 -1.11 -2.90 -16.47
CA ILE A 73 -1.37 -3.46 -15.13
C ILE A 73 -2.48 -4.52 -15.19
N ALA A 74 -3.59 -4.25 -15.88
CA ALA A 74 -4.68 -5.23 -16.04
C ALA A 74 -4.18 -6.52 -16.70
N ALA A 75 -3.40 -6.41 -17.79
CA ALA A 75 -2.79 -7.55 -18.46
C ALA A 75 -1.78 -8.29 -17.56
N HIS A 76 -1.03 -7.59 -16.73
CA HIS A 76 -0.11 -8.19 -15.76
C HIS A 76 -0.88 -8.97 -14.68
N LEU A 77 -1.91 -8.38 -14.09
CA LEU A 77 -2.75 -9.03 -13.07
C LEU A 77 -3.40 -10.31 -13.60
N LEU A 78 -3.91 -10.27 -14.83
CA LEU A 78 -4.49 -11.46 -15.47
C LEU A 78 -3.44 -12.56 -15.63
N ARG A 79 -2.26 -12.25 -16.17
CA ARG A 79 -1.22 -13.25 -16.44
C ARG A 79 -0.57 -13.83 -15.19
N PHE A 80 -0.29 -12.99 -14.18
CA PHE A 80 0.46 -13.41 -13.00
C PHE A 80 -0.43 -13.89 -11.85
N ARG A 81 -1.69 -13.43 -11.79
CA ARG A 81 -2.58 -13.71 -10.66
C ARG A 81 -3.92 -14.32 -11.06
N GLY A 82 -4.22 -14.41 -12.36
CA GLY A 82 -5.52 -14.81 -12.83
C GLY A 82 -6.64 -13.84 -12.49
N LEU A 83 -6.31 -12.57 -12.17
CA LEU A 83 -7.28 -11.54 -11.83
C LEU A 83 -7.70 -10.79 -13.09
N ALA A 84 -8.93 -10.97 -13.51
CA ALA A 84 -9.55 -10.22 -14.60
C ALA A 84 -10.10 -8.91 -14.03
N VAL A 85 -9.41 -7.80 -14.30
CA VAL A 85 -9.84 -6.46 -13.92
C VAL A 85 -9.86 -5.55 -15.15
N ALA A 86 -10.85 -4.66 -15.24
CA ALA A 86 -10.91 -3.66 -16.29
C ALA A 86 -9.95 -2.49 -15.96
N PRO A 87 -9.33 -1.84 -16.96
CA PRO A 87 -8.48 -0.67 -16.73
C PRO A 87 -9.16 0.47 -15.94
N GLU A 88 -10.49 0.58 -16.04
CA GLU A 88 -11.32 1.54 -15.31
C GLU A 88 -11.38 1.27 -13.80
N GLN A 89 -11.10 0.05 -13.38
CA GLN A 89 -11.03 -0.35 -11.97
C GLN A 89 -9.65 -0.10 -11.35
N ILE A 90 -8.70 0.42 -12.13
CA ILE A 90 -7.31 0.63 -11.69
C ILE A 90 -7.07 2.13 -11.48
N VAL A 91 -6.52 2.45 -10.31
CA VAL A 91 -6.04 3.80 -9.98
C VAL A 91 -4.54 3.73 -9.68
N VAL A 92 -3.77 4.52 -10.42
CA VAL A 92 -2.33 4.69 -10.22
C VAL A 92 -2.08 5.93 -9.37
N GLY A 93 -1.33 5.78 -8.30
CA GLY A 93 -1.02 6.86 -7.37
C GLY A 93 0.46 6.97 -7.01
N ALA A 94 0.83 8.08 -6.44
CA ALA A 94 2.21 8.39 -6.02
C ALA A 94 2.56 7.72 -4.68
N GLY A 95 2.52 6.40 -4.64
CA GLY A 95 2.83 5.60 -3.46
C GLY A 95 1.63 5.26 -2.59
N THR A 96 1.84 4.34 -1.64
CA THR A 96 0.78 3.76 -0.80
C THR A 96 0.13 4.79 0.13
N GLU A 97 0.89 5.75 0.66
CA GLU A 97 0.35 6.79 1.53
C GLU A 97 -0.74 7.63 0.82
N TYR A 98 -0.46 8.03 -0.42
CA TYR A 98 -1.43 8.72 -1.25
C TYR A 98 -2.68 7.87 -1.52
N LEU A 99 -2.48 6.60 -1.88
CA LEU A 99 -3.57 5.66 -2.16
C LEU A 99 -4.43 5.39 -0.92
N TYR A 100 -3.83 5.26 0.26
CA TYR A 100 -4.59 5.07 1.51
C TYR A 100 -5.41 6.32 1.85
N GLY A 101 -4.87 7.52 1.59
CA GLY A 101 -5.63 8.77 1.71
C GLY A 101 -6.84 8.83 0.76
N LEU A 102 -6.69 8.35 -0.48
CA LEU A 102 -7.81 8.22 -1.43
C LEU A 102 -8.86 7.22 -0.94
N LEU A 103 -8.46 6.10 -0.32
CA LEU A 103 -9.41 5.14 0.25
C LEU A 103 -10.23 5.76 1.38
N VAL A 104 -9.62 6.58 2.25
CA VAL A 104 -10.36 7.32 3.28
C VAL A 104 -11.37 8.29 2.66
N GLN A 105 -10.99 8.98 1.58
CA GLN A 105 -11.92 9.86 0.88
C GLN A 105 -13.07 9.09 0.23
N PHE A 106 -12.79 7.94 -0.36
CA PHE A 106 -13.77 7.08 -1.01
C PHE A 106 -14.78 6.46 -0.04
N PHE A 107 -14.29 5.87 1.05
CA PHE A 107 -15.16 5.22 2.04
C PHE A 107 -15.84 6.23 2.98
N GLY A 108 -15.21 7.38 3.22
CA GLY A 108 -15.65 8.38 4.16
C GLY A 108 -14.94 8.30 5.52
N ARG A 109 -14.67 9.47 6.10
CA ARG A 109 -13.93 9.62 7.38
C ARG A 109 -14.70 9.09 8.60
N SER A 110 -16.00 9.00 8.51
CA SER A 110 -16.86 8.47 9.59
C SER A 110 -16.80 6.96 9.73
N ARG A 111 -16.22 6.27 8.75
CA ARG A 111 -16.04 4.82 8.77
C ARG A 111 -14.96 4.39 9.75
N ARG A 112 -15.19 3.26 10.40
CA ARG A 112 -14.23 2.64 11.32
C ARG A 112 -13.31 1.71 10.56
N PHE A 113 -12.11 2.21 10.31
CA PHE A 113 -11.02 1.40 9.77
C PHE A 113 -10.42 0.53 10.87
N CYS A 114 -9.94 -0.64 10.51
CA CYS A 114 -9.23 -1.55 11.41
C CYS A 114 -7.99 -2.09 10.70
N VAL A 115 -6.86 -2.15 11.41
CA VAL A 115 -5.60 -2.68 10.92
C VAL A 115 -5.08 -3.78 11.84
N GLU A 116 -4.23 -4.62 11.32
CA GLU A 116 -3.59 -5.72 12.04
C GLU A 116 -2.67 -5.23 13.16
N ASN A 117 -2.68 -5.93 14.31
CA ASN A 117 -1.81 -5.65 15.46
C ASN A 117 -1.28 -6.96 16.08
N PRO A 118 0.05 -7.24 16.04
CA PRO A 118 1.09 -6.36 15.46
C PRO A 118 0.91 -6.16 13.96
N GLY A 119 1.44 -5.06 13.42
CA GLY A 119 1.32 -4.72 12.01
C GLY A 119 2.17 -3.49 11.64
N TYR A 120 2.10 -3.07 10.39
CA TYR A 120 2.82 -1.89 9.93
C TYR A 120 2.17 -0.60 10.47
N GLY A 121 2.66 -0.12 11.60
CA GLY A 121 2.07 1.01 12.34
C GLY A 121 1.92 2.32 11.55
N ARG A 122 2.60 2.45 10.39
CA ARG A 122 2.45 3.62 9.52
C ARG A 122 1.05 3.69 8.89
N ILE A 123 0.43 2.54 8.58
CA ILE A 123 -0.91 2.48 8.00
C ILE A 123 -1.92 3.17 8.91
N LYS A 124 -1.91 2.83 10.21
CA LYS A 124 -2.78 3.46 11.22
C LYS A 124 -2.59 4.98 11.23
N ARG A 125 -1.34 5.43 11.28
CA ARG A 125 -1.01 6.87 11.30
C ARG A 125 -1.52 7.62 10.07
N ILE A 126 -1.45 6.99 8.89
CA ILE A 126 -1.96 7.57 7.64
C ILE A 126 -3.48 7.73 7.71
N TYR A 127 -4.21 6.70 8.13
CA TYR A 127 -5.67 6.77 8.25
C TYR A 127 -6.09 7.84 9.26
N GLU A 128 -5.43 7.90 10.42
CA GLU A 128 -5.70 8.91 11.44
C GLU A 128 -5.36 10.34 10.98
N SER A 129 -4.26 10.52 10.24
CA SER A 129 -3.91 11.82 9.65
C SER A 129 -4.91 12.31 8.60
N CYS A 130 -5.60 11.38 7.93
CA CYS A 130 -6.70 11.66 7.02
C CYS A 130 -8.04 11.92 7.76
N GLY A 131 -8.07 11.84 9.09
CA GLY A 131 -9.23 12.09 9.94
C GLY A 131 -10.17 10.89 10.10
N ALA A 132 -9.74 9.67 9.76
CA ALA A 132 -10.50 8.45 9.99
C ALA A 132 -10.19 7.84 11.36
N GLN A 133 -11.18 7.21 12.00
CA GLN A 133 -10.94 6.38 13.17
C GLN A 133 -10.29 5.06 12.75
N CYS A 134 -9.13 4.73 13.32
CA CYS A 134 -8.41 3.50 13.01
C CYS A 134 -8.21 2.63 14.26
N LEU A 135 -8.85 1.48 14.27
CA LEU A 135 -8.83 0.47 15.31
C LEU A 135 -7.72 -0.57 15.07
N LEU A 136 -7.36 -1.32 16.11
CA LEU A 136 -6.36 -2.37 16.06
C LEU A 136 -7.01 -3.73 16.30
N ALA A 137 -6.87 -4.69 15.40
CA ALA A 137 -7.33 -6.07 15.58
C ALA A 137 -6.18 -7.01 15.89
N GLY A 138 -6.34 -7.84 16.91
CA GLY A 138 -5.36 -8.87 17.26
C GLY A 138 -5.26 -9.96 16.19
N LEU A 139 -4.10 -10.61 16.18
CA LEU A 139 -3.80 -11.75 15.31
C LEU A 139 -3.70 -13.02 16.14
N ASP A 140 -4.00 -14.14 15.49
CA ASP A 140 -3.59 -15.49 15.89
C ASP A 140 -2.63 -16.08 14.83
N ASP A 141 -2.34 -17.36 14.92
CA ASP A 141 -1.44 -18.06 13.98
C ASP A 141 -1.98 -18.12 12.53
N ALA A 142 -3.23 -17.74 12.31
CA ALA A 142 -3.86 -17.67 11.00
C ALA A 142 -4.08 -16.22 10.48
N GLY A 143 -3.67 -15.21 11.24
CA GLY A 143 -3.84 -13.79 10.90
C GLY A 143 -4.94 -13.10 11.69
N VAL A 144 -5.50 -12.01 11.17
CA VAL A 144 -6.52 -11.22 11.87
C VAL A 144 -7.73 -12.07 12.25
N VAL A 145 -8.17 -11.92 13.51
CA VAL A 145 -9.29 -12.68 14.08
C VAL A 145 -10.61 -11.99 13.72
N PRO A 146 -11.53 -12.63 12.94
CA PRO A 146 -12.81 -12.00 12.56
C PRO A 146 -13.68 -11.58 13.76
N GLY A 147 -13.60 -12.31 14.87
CA GLY A 147 -14.29 -11.97 16.11
C GLY A 147 -13.86 -10.62 16.69
N GLU A 148 -12.57 -10.28 16.57
CA GLU A 148 -12.04 -8.97 16.98
C GLU A 148 -12.67 -7.84 16.15
N LEU A 149 -12.81 -8.03 14.83
CA LEU A 149 -13.43 -7.05 13.94
C LEU A 149 -14.89 -6.78 14.33
N VAL A 150 -15.62 -7.84 14.68
CA VAL A 150 -17.01 -7.72 15.16
C VAL A 150 -17.07 -6.98 16.49
N ARG A 151 -16.22 -7.37 17.45
CA ARG A 151 -16.18 -6.77 18.79
C ARG A 151 -15.89 -5.28 18.74
N GLN A 152 -15.01 -4.86 17.86
CA GLN A 152 -14.65 -3.45 17.68
C GLN A 152 -15.60 -2.68 16.77
N GLY A 153 -16.54 -3.37 16.14
CA GLY A 153 -17.47 -2.78 15.19
C GLY A 153 -16.76 -2.24 13.95
N ALA A 154 -15.69 -2.90 13.49
CA ALA A 154 -14.98 -2.52 12.29
C ALA A 154 -15.88 -2.60 11.06
N GLU A 155 -15.73 -1.65 10.15
CA GLU A 155 -16.43 -1.60 8.88
C GLU A 155 -15.48 -1.86 7.72
N ILE A 156 -14.23 -1.44 7.85
CA ILE A 156 -13.19 -1.62 6.85
C ILE A 156 -11.98 -2.24 7.54
N VAL A 157 -11.51 -3.38 7.06
CA VAL A 157 -10.28 -3.99 7.56
C VAL A 157 -9.19 -3.93 6.50
N HIS A 158 -8.00 -3.50 6.90
CA HIS A 158 -6.81 -3.48 6.04
C HIS A 158 -5.86 -4.57 6.51
N ILE A 159 -5.54 -5.51 5.63
CA ILE A 159 -4.76 -6.71 5.90
C ILE A 159 -3.71 -6.99 4.83
N SER A 160 -2.63 -7.67 5.22
CA SER A 160 -1.57 -8.15 4.33
C SER A 160 -1.52 -9.69 4.32
N PRO A 161 -2.48 -10.37 3.68
CA PRO A 161 -2.70 -11.80 3.84
C PRO A 161 -1.69 -12.67 3.10
N SER A 162 -0.91 -12.12 2.19
CA SER A 162 0.08 -12.88 1.41
C SER A 162 1.43 -12.96 2.09
N HIS A 163 1.79 -11.94 2.85
CA HIS A 163 3.01 -11.85 3.62
C HIS A 163 2.86 -10.76 4.68
N HIS A 164 2.44 -11.14 5.88
CA HIS A 164 2.15 -10.20 6.94
C HIS A 164 3.43 -9.61 7.54
N TYR A 165 3.51 -8.30 7.62
CA TYR A 165 4.60 -7.59 8.31
C TYR A 165 4.17 -7.24 9.76
N PRO A 166 5.00 -7.50 10.80
CA PRO A 166 6.39 -8.02 10.73
C PRO A 166 6.49 -9.54 10.95
N THR A 167 5.40 -10.28 11.04
CA THR A 167 5.43 -11.68 11.49
C THR A 167 5.85 -12.68 10.41
N GLY A 168 5.79 -12.28 9.12
CA GLY A 168 6.00 -13.19 8.00
C GLY A 168 4.88 -14.20 7.77
N LEU A 169 3.78 -14.09 8.51
CA LEU A 169 2.65 -15.00 8.43
C LEU A 169 1.97 -14.94 7.06
N ILE A 170 1.64 -16.10 6.52
CA ILE A 170 0.84 -16.25 5.32
C ILE A 170 -0.55 -16.72 5.74
N MET A 171 -1.57 -15.90 5.52
CA MET A 171 -2.94 -16.21 5.89
C MET A 171 -3.47 -17.42 5.12
N PRO A 172 -3.87 -18.50 5.83
CA PRO A 172 -4.41 -19.71 5.19
C PRO A 172 -5.77 -19.44 4.53
N ILE A 173 -6.12 -20.29 3.57
CA ILE A 173 -7.34 -20.13 2.78
C ILE A 173 -8.61 -20.16 3.66
N SER A 174 -8.63 -20.97 4.72
CA SER A 174 -9.75 -21.02 5.68
C SER A 174 -10.05 -19.66 6.29
N ARG A 175 -9.00 -18.94 6.78
CA ARG A 175 -9.16 -17.61 7.35
C ARG A 175 -9.62 -16.58 6.31
N ARG A 176 -9.21 -16.72 5.05
CA ARG A 176 -9.69 -15.87 3.96
C ARG A 176 -11.19 -16.04 3.74
N TYR A 177 -11.71 -17.27 3.79
CA TYR A 177 -13.15 -17.53 3.75
C TYR A 177 -13.90 -16.98 4.96
N GLU A 178 -13.32 -17.07 6.18
CA GLU A 178 -13.92 -16.47 7.37
C GLU A 178 -14.06 -14.95 7.24
N LEU A 179 -13.04 -14.28 6.67
CA LEU A 179 -13.06 -12.83 6.44
C LEU A 179 -14.06 -12.43 5.35
N LEU A 180 -14.16 -13.19 4.27
CA LEU A 180 -15.22 -13.01 3.27
C LEU A 180 -16.59 -13.21 3.90
N GLY A 181 -16.77 -14.24 4.74
CA GLY A 181 -17.97 -14.42 5.54
C GLY A 181 -18.26 -13.28 6.52
N TRP A 182 -17.24 -12.57 7.00
CA TRP A 182 -17.43 -11.37 7.80
C TRP A 182 -17.96 -10.20 6.95
N THR A 183 -17.53 -10.02 5.71
CA THR A 183 -18.07 -8.97 4.83
C THR A 183 -19.50 -9.24 4.42
N THR A 184 -19.85 -10.48 4.08
CA THR A 184 -21.19 -10.82 3.59
C THR A 184 -22.29 -10.67 4.63
N LYS A 185 -21.95 -10.71 5.92
CA LYS A 185 -22.91 -10.48 7.02
C LYS A 185 -23.40 -9.02 7.14
N ASN A 186 -22.75 -8.09 6.45
CA ASN A 186 -23.15 -6.69 6.45
C ASN A 186 -22.58 -6.00 5.19
N THR A 187 -23.45 -5.49 4.35
CA THR A 187 -23.13 -4.83 3.06
C THR A 187 -22.24 -3.57 3.20
N GLY A 188 -22.09 -3.05 4.41
CA GLY A 188 -21.21 -1.90 4.69
C GLY A 188 -19.77 -2.30 5.05
N ARG A 189 -19.40 -3.60 5.00
CA ARG A 189 -18.05 -4.07 5.35
C ARG A 189 -17.19 -4.29 4.13
N PHE A 190 -15.91 -3.90 4.25
CA PHE A 190 -14.94 -4.01 3.17
C PHE A 190 -13.60 -4.53 3.67
N ILE A 191 -12.87 -5.23 2.80
CA ILE A 191 -11.49 -5.66 3.03
C ILE A 191 -10.59 -4.90 2.06
N ILE A 192 -9.61 -4.19 2.60
CA ILE A 192 -8.48 -3.65 1.85
C ILE A 192 -7.36 -4.68 1.97
N LYS A 193 -6.97 -5.25 0.83
CA LYS A 193 -5.88 -6.20 0.75
C LYS A 193 -4.63 -5.50 0.28
N ASP A 194 -3.59 -5.49 1.09
CA ASP A 194 -2.26 -5.00 0.74
C ASP A 194 -1.36 -6.17 0.30
N ASP A 195 -0.81 -6.06 -0.90
CA ASP A 195 0.04 -7.07 -1.53
C ASP A 195 1.34 -6.44 -2.02
N TYR A 196 2.13 -5.93 -1.10
CA TYR A 196 3.29 -5.10 -1.36
C TYR A 196 4.50 -5.83 -2.01
N ASP A 197 4.59 -7.17 -1.87
CA ASP A 197 5.73 -7.98 -2.32
C ASP A 197 5.36 -9.27 -3.05
N SER A 198 4.15 -9.39 -3.50
CA SER A 198 3.58 -10.62 -4.05
C SER A 198 4.21 -11.11 -5.35
N GLU A 199 4.96 -10.28 -6.04
CA GLU A 199 5.78 -10.64 -7.21
C GLU A 199 7.06 -11.38 -6.79
N PHE A 200 7.56 -11.15 -5.57
CA PHE A 200 8.76 -11.79 -5.03
C PHE A 200 8.38 -13.09 -4.31
N ARG A 201 8.50 -14.22 -5.00
CA ARG A 201 8.18 -15.55 -4.43
C ARG A 201 9.43 -16.37 -4.29
N LEU A 202 9.69 -16.84 -3.08
CA LEU A 202 10.81 -17.72 -2.82
C LEU A 202 10.49 -19.19 -3.15
N THR A 203 9.26 -19.66 -2.89
CA THR A 203 8.83 -21.05 -3.13
C THR A 203 7.30 -21.17 -3.21
N GLY A 204 6.80 -22.22 -3.92
CA GLY A 204 5.41 -22.68 -3.86
C GLY A 204 4.45 -22.07 -4.88
N ARG A 205 3.23 -22.66 -4.95
CA ARG A 205 2.13 -22.13 -5.75
C ARG A 205 1.48 -20.94 -5.05
N PRO A 206 1.00 -19.92 -5.79
CA PRO A 206 0.30 -18.80 -5.18
C PRO A 206 -0.97 -19.27 -4.49
N ILE A 207 -1.19 -18.82 -3.26
CA ILE A 207 -2.50 -18.93 -2.63
C ILE A 207 -3.44 -17.97 -3.37
N PRO A 208 -4.65 -18.43 -3.76
CA PRO A 208 -5.63 -17.57 -4.42
C PRO A 208 -5.85 -16.27 -3.66
N THR A 209 -5.98 -15.17 -4.37
CA THR A 209 -6.24 -13.87 -3.72
C THR A 209 -7.66 -13.85 -3.15
N LEU A 210 -7.93 -13.01 -2.15
CA LEU A 210 -9.30 -12.80 -1.65
C LEU A 210 -10.26 -12.45 -2.80
N MET A 211 -9.85 -11.57 -3.70
CA MET A 211 -10.63 -11.19 -4.87
C MET A 211 -10.86 -12.35 -5.85
N GLY A 212 -9.88 -13.26 -6.00
CA GLY A 212 -10.02 -14.44 -6.84
C GLY A 212 -10.82 -15.61 -6.20
N ILE A 213 -11.15 -15.49 -4.91
CA ILE A 213 -12.02 -16.42 -4.19
C ILE A 213 -13.48 -15.93 -4.24
N ASP A 214 -13.68 -14.61 -4.26
CA ASP A 214 -14.99 -13.93 -4.24
C ASP A 214 -15.58 -13.79 -5.66
N ALA A 215 -14.82 -14.12 -6.69
CA ALA A 215 -15.23 -14.10 -8.09
C ALA A 215 -15.77 -15.47 -8.50
#